data_b86aa40f57b83d0f0d7957f0476517f0
#
_entry.id   b86aa40f57b83d0f0d7957f0476517f0
#
_cell.length_a   1.000
_cell.length_b   1.000
_cell.length_c   1.000
_cell.angle_alpha   90.00
_cell.angle_beta   90.00
_cell.angle_gamma   90.00
#
_symmetry.space_group_name_H-M   'P 1'
#
loop_
_entity.id
_entity.type
_entity.pdbx_description
1 polymer ?
#
loop_
_entity_poly.entity_id
_entity_poly.type
_entity_poly.pdbx_seq_one_letter_code
_entity_poly.pdbx_strand_id
1 'polypeptide(L)'
;MKNLLCVAAIAVGTLTAIGTPAASAATRQYEGTVVSVNRDSRTFKLRDSERGTVTIRVTSRTRFERVTFSSLRAGLKNIEATVRRSSGRWVASEVERSGGGGNHGGDDDGDDRGRGRGSDD
;
A
#
# COMPACT_ATOMS: atom_id res chain seq x y z
N MET A 1 -74.86 -30.36 -3.43
CA MET A 1 -73.72 -30.50 -2.51
C MET A 1 -72.46 -30.36 -3.33
N LYS A 2 -71.87 -29.20 -3.33
CA LYS A 2 -70.69 -28.98 -4.13
C LYS A 2 -69.53 -28.76 -3.20
N ASN A 3 -68.69 -29.72 -3.11
CA ASN A 3 -67.46 -29.62 -2.34
C ASN A 3 -66.44 -28.83 -3.15
N LEU A 4 -66.25 -27.64 -2.80
CA LEU A 4 -65.15 -26.85 -3.31
C LEU A 4 -63.88 -27.20 -2.52
N LEU A 5 -63.04 -28.00 -3.11
CA LEU A 5 -61.70 -28.22 -2.65
C LEU A 5 -60.83 -27.02 -3.08
N CYS A 6 -60.65 -26.09 -2.16
CA CYS A 6 -59.60 -25.09 -2.34
C CYS A 6 -58.27 -25.75 -2.08
N VAL A 7 -57.57 -26.10 -3.11
CA VAL A 7 -56.16 -26.45 -3.01
C VAL A 7 -55.40 -25.16 -2.86
N ALA A 8 -55.06 -24.85 -1.65
CA ALA A 8 -54.11 -23.78 -1.38
C ALA A 8 -52.71 -24.28 -1.74
N ALA A 9 -52.25 -23.89 -2.87
CA ALA A 9 -50.85 -24.06 -3.23
C ALA A 9 -50.00 -23.14 -2.37
N ILE A 10 -49.42 -23.71 -1.32
CA ILE A 10 -48.39 -23.02 -0.55
C ILE A 10 -47.14 -23.01 -1.40
N ALA A 11 -46.93 -21.94 -2.10
CA ALA A 11 -45.62 -21.65 -2.69
C ALA A 11 -44.64 -21.35 -1.55
N VAL A 12 -43.92 -22.38 -1.16
CA VAL A 12 -42.75 -22.19 -0.29
C VAL A 12 -41.70 -21.49 -1.14
N GLY A 13 -41.73 -20.18 -1.11
CA GLY A 13 -40.65 -19.37 -1.63
C GLY A 13 -39.42 -19.60 -0.74
N THR A 14 -38.52 -20.43 -1.19
CA THR A 14 -37.19 -20.48 -0.61
C THR A 14 -36.54 -19.15 -0.88
N LEU A 15 -36.56 -18.26 0.11
CA LEU A 15 -35.74 -17.08 0.11
C LEU A 15 -34.29 -17.57 0.24
N THR A 16 -33.66 -17.83 -0.88
CA THR A 16 -32.20 -17.91 -0.89
C THR A 16 -31.69 -16.52 -0.55
N ALA A 17 -31.37 -16.32 0.71
CA ALA A 17 -30.57 -15.17 1.08
C ALA A 17 -29.25 -15.33 0.36
N ILE A 18 -29.15 -14.75 -0.81
CA ILE A 18 -27.86 -14.52 -1.45
C ILE A 18 -27.17 -13.53 -0.56
N GLY A 19 -26.33 -14.06 0.35
CA GLY A 19 -25.46 -13.22 1.13
C GLY A 19 -24.68 -12.39 0.14
N THR A 20 -25.00 -11.09 0.04
CA THR A 20 -24.16 -10.16 -0.67
C THR A 20 -22.78 -10.31 -0.06
N PRO A 21 -21.75 -10.67 -0.85
CA PRO A 21 -20.40 -10.63 -0.33
C PRO A 21 -20.20 -9.23 0.21
N ALA A 22 -19.85 -9.12 1.49
CA ALA A 22 -19.50 -7.85 2.08
C ALA A 22 -18.54 -7.20 1.11
N ALA A 23 -18.92 -6.05 0.53
CA ALA A 23 -18.09 -5.36 -0.43
C ALA A 23 -16.74 -5.19 0.21
N SER A 24 -15.76 -5.97 -0.26
CA SER A 24 -14.39 -5.82 0.22
C SER A 24 -14.03 -4.36 -0.01
N ALA A 25 -13.68 -3.65 1.05
CA ALA A 25 -13.33 -2.26 0.96
C ALA A 25 -12.30 -2.11 -0.16
N ALA A 26 -12.55 -1.19 -1.10
CA ALA A 26 -11.70 -1.01 -2.26
C ALA A 26 -10.25 -0.80 -1.78
N THR A 27 -9.38 -1.70 -2.21
CA THR A 27 -7.95 -1.62 -1.94
C THR A 27 -7.31 -0.80 -3.05
N ARG A 28 -6.45 0.13 -2.69
CA ARG A 28 -5.66 0.93 -3.63
C ARG A 28 -4.19 0.92 -3.24
N GLN A 29 -3.37 1.09 -4.23
CA GLN A 29 -1.94 1.32 -4.05
C GLN A 29 -1.59 2.73 -4.45
N TYR A 30 -0.78 3.37 -3.62
CA TYR A 30 -0.18 4.67 -3.88
C TYR A 30 1.32 4.53 -3.79
N GLU A 31 2.03 5.09 -4.73
CA GLU A 31 3.48 5.09 -4.75
C GLU A 31 3.99 6.52 -4.94
N GLY A 32 4.93 6.92 -4.13
CA GLY A 32 5.47 8.25 -4.28
C GLY A 32 6.38 8.71 -3.15
N THR A 33 6.30 9.99 -2.89
CA THR A 33 7.14 10.68 -1.91
C THR A 33 6.33 11.09 -0.70
N VAL A 34 6.85 10.87 0.49
CA VAL A 34 6.25 11.36 1.72
C VAL A 34 6.35 12.89 1.76
N VAL A 35 5.23 13.54 1.94
CA VAL A 35 5.13 15.00 2.03
C VAL A 35 5.25 15.48 3.46
N SER A 36 4.56 14.78 4.36
CA SER A 36 4.52 15.11 5.79
C SER A 36 4.15 13.90 6.63
N VAL A 37 4.51 13.92 7.88
CA VAL A 37 4.17 12.89 8.86
C VAL A 37 3.63 13.56 10.10
N ASN A 38 2.46 13.10 10.55
CA ASN A 38 1.88 13.48 11.82
C ASN A 38 1.92 12.27 12.76
N ARG A 39 2.82 12.33 13.73
CA ARG A 39 3.04 11.21 14.66
C ARG A 39 1.93 11.08 15.70
N ASP A 40 1.31 12.18 16.09
CA ASP A 40 0.25 12.18 17.09
C ASP A 40 -1.02 11.52 16.57
N SER A 41 -1.39 11.81 15.33
CA SER A 41 -2.54 11.20 14.66
C SER A 41 -2.20 9.88 13.96
N ARG A 42 -0.93 9.50 13.89
CA ARG A 42 -0.42 8.34 13.15
C ARG A 42 -0.85 8.35 11.69
N THR A 43 -0.67 9.49 11.06
CA THR A 43 -0.96 9.70 9.65
C THR A 43 0.26 10.21 8.92
N PHE A 44 0.31 9.97 7.63
CA PHE A 44 1.28 10.60 6.75
C PHE A 44 0.62 10.95 5.41
N LYS A 45 1.17 11.94 4.75
CA LYS A 45 0.75 12.33 3.41
C LYS A 45 1.74 11.80 2.40
N LEU A 46 1.23 11.11 1.40
CA LEU A 46 1.99 10.56 0.30
C LEU A 46 1.57 11.26 -0.99
N ARG A 47 2.53 11.75 -1.73
CA ARG A 47 2.31 12.33 -3.07
C ARG A 47 2.59 11.27 -4.11
N ASP A 48 1.53 10.83 -4.76
CA ASP A 48 1.58 9.95 -5.91
C ASP A 48 1.60 10.80 -7.19
N SER A 49 2.44 10.45 -8.15
CA SER A 49 2.56 11.20 -9.42
C SER A 49 1.30 11.14 -10.28
N GLU A 50 0.52 10.08 -10.16
CA GLU A 50 -0.69 9.89 -10.97
C GLU A 50 -1.97 10.30 -10.25
N ARG A 51 -2.00 10.15 -8.92
CA ARG A 51 -3.22 10.30 -8.12
C ARG A 51 -3.20 11.49 -7.17
N GLY A 52 -2.11 12.24 -7.13
CA GLY A 52 -1.96 13.39 -6.25
C GLY A 52 -1.62 13.02 -4.80
N THR A 53 -1.89 13.91 -3.89
CA THR A 53 -1.54 13.73 -2.48
C THR A 53 -2.70 13.09 -1.72
N VAL A 54 -2.39 12.05 -0.96
CA VAL A 54 -3.35 11.32 -0.14
C VAL A 54 -2.88 11.30 1.32
N THR A 55 -3.83 11.42 2.24
CA THR A 55 -3.58 11.24 3.67
C THR A 55 -3.87 9.79 4.06
N ILE A 56 -2.89 9.13 4.64
CA ILE A 56 -2.94 7.71 4.98
C ILE A 56 -2.77 7.55 6.48
N ARG A 57 -3.68 6.79 7.08
CA ARG A 57 -3.62 6.43 8.49
C ARG A 57 -2.89 5.11 8.69
N VAL A 58 -2.03 5.07 9.69
CA VAL A 58 -1.33 3.87 10.14
C VAL A 58 -1.97 3.36 11.42
N THR A 59 -2.14 2.06 11.51
CA THR A 59 -2.66 1.36 12.70
C THR A 59 -1.68 0.31 13.18
N SER A 60 -1.96 -0.31 14.31
CA SER A 60 -1.18 -1.44 14.82
C SER A 60 -1.19 -2.67 13.90
N ARG A 61 -2.13 -2.72 12.97
CA ARG A 61 -2.25 -3.79 11.96
C ARG A 61 -1.54 -3.48 10.66
N THR A 62 -1.01 -2.29 10.50
CA THR A 62 -0.25 -1.91 9.32
C THR A 62 1.07 -2.67 9.29
N ARG A 63 1.32 -3.38 8.21
CA ARG A 63 2.60 -4.05 7.97
C ARG A 63 3.58 -3.07 7.38
N PHE A 64 4.81 -3.08 7.86
CA PHE A 64 5.90 -2.28 7.33
C PHE A 64 7.00 -3.19 6.78
N GLU A 65 7.45 -2.91 5.57
CA GLU A 65 8.56 -3.61 4.94
C GLU A 65 9.63 -2.60 4.50
N ARG A 66 10.86 -2.84 4.90
CA ARG A 66 12.03 -1.98 4.60
C ARG A 66 11.90 -0.53 5.06
N VAL A 67 10.90 -0.23 5.82
CA VAL A 67 10.61 1.08 6.39
C VAL A 67 9.83 0.87 7.69
N THR A 68 9.93 1.81 8.60
CA THR A 68 9.13 1.84 9.82
C THR A 68 8.37 3.16 9.89
N PHE A 69 7.30 3.21 10.67
CA PHE A 69 6.59 4.47 10.85
C PHE A 69 7.49 5.56 11.46
N SER A 70 8.36 5.18 12.38
CA SER A 70 9.32 6.10 12.98
C SER A 70 10.36 6.64 12.01
N SER A 71 10.65 5.92 10.92
CA SER A 71 11.58 6.35 9.89
C SER A 71 10.93 7.16 8.77
N LEU A 72 9.59 7.18 8.69
CA LEU A 72 8.88 8.03 7.74
C LEU A 72 9.16 9.50 8.03
N ARG A 73 9.50 10.23 7.00
CA ARG A 73 9.80 11.67 7.06
C ARG A 73 9.47 12.34 5.74
N ALA A 74 9.23 13.65 5.78
CA ALA A 74 9.06 14.44 4.57
C ALA A 74 10.27 14.28 3.64
N GLY A 75 10.00 14.09 2.37
CA GLY A 75 11.02 13.90 1.34
C GLY A 75 11.46 12.45 1.11
N LEU A 76 11.01 11.50 1.92
CA LEU A 76 11.34 10.08 1.71
C LEU A 76 10.64 9.58 0.45
N LYS A 77 11.44 9.11 -0.50
CA LYS A 77 10.99 8.65 -1.82
C LYS A 77 10.78 7.15 -1.85
N ASN A 78 10.11 6.69 -2.90
CA ASN A 78 9.87 5.28 -3.19
C ASN A 78 9.09 4.56 -2.09
N ILE A 79 8.10 5.24 -1.55
CA ILE A 79 7.17 4.65 -0.59
C ILE A 79 5.95 4.15 -1.35
N GLU A 80 5.67 2.89 -1.17
CA GLU A 80 4.46 2.24 -1.66
C GLU A 80 3.55 1.95 -0.47
N ALA A 81 2.30 2.35 -0.58
CA ALA A 81 1.30 2.10 0.44
C ALA A 81 0.10 1.40 -0.16
N THR A 82 -0.21 0.22 0.36
CA THR A 82 -1.47 -0.46 0.08
C THR A 82 -2.48 -0.02 1.12
N VAL A 83 -3.53 0.61 0.67
CA VAL A 83 -4.54 1.22 1.54
C VAL A 83 -5.93 0.67 1.25
N ARG A 84 -6.76 0.68 2.25
CA ARG A 84 -8.18 0.37 2.16
C ARG A 84 -8.99 1.48 2.79
N ARG A 85 -10.20 1.66 2.32
CA ARG A 85 -11.10 2.62 2.91
C ARG A 85 -11.77 2.05 4.15
N SER A 86 -11.69 2.77 5.24
CA SER A 86 -12.31 2.42 6.51
C SER A 86 -12.86 3.69 7.16
N SER A 87 -14.16 3.71 7.43
CA SER A 87 -14.83 4.88 8.04
C SER A 87 -14.52 6.20 7.31
N GLY A 88 -14.51 6.17 5.98
CA GLY A 88 -14.24 7.33 5.13
C GLY A 88 -12.77 7.76 5.06
N ARG A 89 -11.86 7.01 5.65
CA ARG A 89 -10.41 7.29 5.68
C ARG A 89 -9.62 6.21 4.97
N TRP A 90 -8.50 6.58 4.42
CA TRP A 90 -7.54 5.64 3.89
C TRP A 90 -6.66 5.10 5.01
N VAL A 91 -6.69 3.80 5.20
CA VAL A 91 -5.89 3.10 6.21
C VAL A 91 -4.92 2.17 5.52
N ALA A 92 -3.64 2.30 5.84
CA ALA A 92 -2.62 1.43 5.28
C ALA A 92 -2.74 0.02 5.87
N SER A 93 -2.84 -0.97 5.01
CA SER A 93 -2.62 -2.37 5.35
C SER A 93 -1.15 -2.74 5.27
N GLU A 94 -0.43 -2.11 4.36
CA GLU A 94 0.99 -2.32 4.16
C GLU A 94 1.66 -1.02 3.69
N VAL A 95 2.85 -0.77 4.19
CA VAL A 95 3.73 0.31 3.74
C VAL A 95 5.10 -0.29 3.46
N GLU A 96 5.55 -0.16 2.25
CA GLU A 96 6.83 -0.69 1.79
C GLU A 96 7.68 0.44 1.21
N ARG A 97 8.98 0.34 1.39
CA ARG A 97 9.92 1.14 0.63
C ARG A 97 10.35 0.34 -0.58
N SER A 98 9.80 0.67 -1.73
CA SER A 98 10.20 0.09 -3.00
C SER A 98 11.53 0.67 -3.46
N GLY A 99 12.29 -0.10 -4.21
CA GLY A 99 13.52 0.41 -4.78
C GLY A 99 14.68 0.53 -3.84
N GLY A 100 14.80 -0.41 -2.92
CA GLY A 100 16.11 -0.84 -2.53
C GLY A 100 16.76 -1.59 -3.69
N GLY A 101 16.56 -1.13 -4.91
CA GLY A 101 17.36 -1.53 -6.04
C GLY A 101 18.78 -1.31 -5.61
N GLY A 102 19.50 -2.40 -5.47
CA GLY A 102 20.87 -2.38 -5.03
C GLY A 102 21.57 -1.25 -5.73
N ASN A 103 21.98 -0.29 -4.95
CA ASN A 103 23.07 0.53 -5.30
C ASN A 103 24.23 -0.46 -5.40
N HIS A 104 24.34 -1.13 -6.54
CA HIS A 104 25.63 -1.56 -6.99
C HIS A 104 26.38 -0.27 -7.22
N GLY A 105 26.91 0.25 -6.13
CA GLY A 105 28.05 1.10 -6.22
C GLY A 105 29.02 0.30 -7.07
N GLY A 106 29.14 0.65 -8.32
CA GLY A 106 30.28 0.25 -9.08
C GLY A 106 31.44 0.83 -8.30
N ASP A 107 32.08 -0.01 -7.55
CA ASP A 107 33.42 0.22 -7.08
C ASP A 107 34.30 0.11 -8.33
N ASP A 108 34.25 1.16 -9.12
CA ASP A 108 35.25 1.42 -10.12
C ASP A 108 36.50 1.84 -9.36
N ASP A 109 37.09 0.87 -8.70
CA ASP A 109 38.46 0.96 -8.24
C ASP A 109 39.33 1.01 -9.48
N GLY A 110 39.35 2.18 -10.07
CA GLY A 110 40.35 2.55 -11.04
C GLY A 110 41.70 2.57 -10.34
N ASP A 111 42.31 1.43 -10.22
CA ASP A 111 43.72 1.29 -9.87
C ASP A 111 44.56 1.76 -11.04
N ASP A 112 44.57 3.05 -11.25
CA ASP A 112 45.58 3.70 -12.05
C ASP A 112 46.87 3.74 -11.25
N ARG A 113 47.48 2.59 -11.10
CA ARG A 113 48.88 2.51 -10.74
C ARG A 113 49.74 2.86 -11.96
N GLY A 114 49.81 4.13 -12.20
CA GLY A 114 50.86 4.67 -13.06
C GLY A 114 52.22 4.30 -12.50
N ARG A 115 52.77 3.20 -12.97
CA ARG A 115 54.18 2.92 -12.78
C ARG A 115 54.96 3.78 -13.77
N GLY A 116 55.29 4.95 -13.37
CA GLY A 116 56.41 5.70 -13.96
C GLY A 116 57.69 4.99 -13.65
N ARG A 117 58.19 4.23 -14.59
CA ARG A 117 59.63 3.85 -14.60
C ARG A 117 60.38 5.01 -15.24
N GLY A 118 60.97 5.79 -14.42
CA GLY A 118 62.07 6.59 -14.85
C GLY A 118 63.28 5.69 -15.12
N SER A 119 63.68 5.67 -16.34
CA SER A 119 64.98 5.13 -16.71
C SER A 119 65.97 6.26 -16.64
N ASP A 120 66.85 6.15 -15.69
CA ASP A 120 68.04 6.94 -15.64
C ASP A 120 69.09 6.30 -16.47
N ASP A 121 69.61 7.07 -17.33
CA ASP A 121 71.00 7.00 -17.79
C ASP A 121 71.49 8.41 -18.09
#